data_063b95b5eecc8bb503665fc25f7db48c
#
_entry.id   063b95b5eecc8bb503665fc25f7db48c
#
_cell.length_a   1.000
_cell.length_b   1.000
_cell.length_c   1.000
_cell.angle_alpha   90.00
_cell.angle_beta   90.00
_cell.angle_gamma   90.00
#
_symmetry.space_group_name_H-M   'P 1'
#
loop_
_entity.id
_entity.type
_entity.pdbx_description
1 polymer ?
#
loop_
_entity_poly.entity_id
_entity_poly.type
_entity_poly.pdbx_seq_one_letter_code
_entity_poly.pdbx_strand_id
1 'polypeptide(L)'
;MRREAGTWAIVILSIMSMCVLLSRSTRGMPMFARKYGVPCSTCHTSAPRLNETGYRFRAAGFRMPEEIGSASEEAFDILDYLSARVQFRTGATRSKVGRLTTTNHQTLVQALELYPFTGAWGGHFSSDIKITFFPVSSPPAAIENLYGKFNTGSQRRFFSARAGFFHPYDGYGAADGPATISRPLFQTTPANSNQSTFFQSWGFDEGGAEIGFDAGHTSIRAAVLSGLVINKEGEKFSATAGVLAKPSAGPTYGAPDFQIFVNHVLQPEGGGLAFHYYHGNLALPIAGTSNFFRNDFDRAAIYASYPLNQHLQLFGAYQYGRDHTSSHAAFSSAGTFVEAAVPVKRMTSAGLRFDWFDPARPKAGNEINGVTAYVNAWFFSQLRIVAEYQHKRTKREPLPMQTDDAFQLRVIYIK
;
A
#
# COMPACT_ATOMS: atom_id res chain seq x y z
N MET A 1 -27.76 -10.35 -17.92
CA MET A 1 -27.10 -10.16 -16.60
C MET A 1 -26.84 -11.45 -15.82
N ARG A 2 -27.82 -12.35 -15.60
CA ARG A 2 -27.54 -13.62 -14.87
C ARG A 2 -26.55 -14.57 -15.58
N ARG A 3 -26.52 -14.61 -16.91
CA ARG A 3 -25.61 -15.50 -17.68
C ARG A 3 -24.14 -15.08 -17.61
N GLU A 4 -23.84 -13.78 -17.62
CA GLU A 4 -22.44 -13.28 -17.56
C GLU A 4 -21.82 -13.49 -16.18
N ALA A 5 -22.58 -13.29 -15.09
CA ALA A 5 -22.11 -13.55 -13.74
C ALA A 5 -21.73 -15.04 -13.53
N GLY A 6 -22.50 -15.95 -14.12
CA GLY A 6 -22.19 -17.38 -14.10
C GLY A 6 -20.90 -17.73 -14.84
N THR A 7 -20.65 -17.10 -15.99
CA THR A 7 -19.42 -17.33 -16.78
C THR A 7 -18.18 -16.88 -16.00
N TRP A 8 -18.23 -15.71 -15.38
CA TRP A 8 -17.12 -15.21 -14.57
C TRP A 8 -16.86 -16.05 -13.32
N ALA A 9 -17.91 -16.55 -12.67
CA ALA A 9 -17.77 -17.47 -11.53
C ALA A 9 -17.06 -18.77 -11.95
N ILE A 10 -17.38 -19.33 -13.13
CA ILE A 10 -16.72 -20.52 -13.67
C ILE A 10 -15.24 -20.24 -13.97
N VAL A 11 -14.93 -19.10 -14.59
CA VAL A 11 -13.55 -18.69 -14.89
C VAL A 11 -12.74 -18.55 -13.59
N ILE A 12 -13.29 -17.90 -12.58
CA ILE A 12 -12.64 -17.76 -11.28
C ILE A 12 -12.41 -19.13 -10.62
N LEU A 13 -13.41 -20.00 -10.59
CA LEU A 13 -13.31 -21.36 -10.07
C LEU A 13 -12.28 -22.20 -10.84
N SER A 14 -12.23 -22.07 -12.15
CA SER A 14 -11.25 -22.77 -13.00
C SER A 14 -9.82 -22.29 -12.73
N ILE A 15 -9.62 -20.97 -12.61
CA ILE A 15 -8.34 -20.39 -12.23
C ILE A 15 -7.95 -20.84 -10.82
N MET A 16 -8.88 -20.83 -9.87
CA MET A 16 -8.65 -21.34 -8.50
C MET A 16 -8.20 -22.81 -8.51
N SER A 17 -8.90 -23.66 -9.23
CA SER A 17 -8.56 -25.07 -9.34
C SER A 17 -7.19 -25.30 -9.97
N MET A 18 -6.88 -24.58 -11.05
CA MET A 18 -5.58 -24.62 -11.70
C MET A 18 -4.46 -24.11 -10.78
N CYS A 19 -4.70 -23.03 -10.03
CA CYS A 19 -3.76 -22.50 -9.05
C CYS A 19 -3.44 -23.49 -7.94
N VAL A 20 -4.44 -24.22 -7.45
CA VAL A 20 -4.26 -25.26 -6.42
C VAL A 20 -3.45 -26.44 -6.94
N LEU A 21 -3.69 -26.86 -8.19
CA LEU A 21 -3.01 -28.00 -8.80
C LEU A 21 -1.54 -27.73 -9.16
N LEU A 22 -1.22 -26.48 -9.54
CA LEU A 22 0.12 -26.10 -10.04
C LEU A 22 1.06 -25.56 -8.95
N SER A 23 0.60 -25.33 -7.71
CA SER A 23 1.44 -24.75 -6.66
C SER A 23 2.51 -25.72 -6.17
N ARG A 24 3.74 -25.53 -6.62
CA ARG A 24 4.95 -26.16 -6.08
C ARG A 24 5.57 -25.26 -4.99
N SER A 25 6.47 -25.80 -4.18
CA SER A 25 7.14 -25.07 -3.09
C SER A 25 7.90 -23.83 -3.62
N THR A 26 7.58 -22.67 -3.08
CA THR A 26 8.05 -21.35 -3.58
C THR A 26 9.00 -20.68 -2.58
N ARG A 27 9.99 -19.95 -3.08
CA ARG A 27 10.94 -19.14 -2.30
C ARG A 27 10.67 -17.66 -2.57
N GLY A 28 10.82 -16.75 -1.57
CA GLY A 28 10.33 -15.37 -1.52
C GLY A 28 10.98 -14.32 -2.43
N MET A 29 11.04 -13.04 -1.96
CA MET A 29 11.76 -12.03 -2.73
C MET A 29 13.14 -12.62 -3.04
N PRO A 30 13.47 -12.85 -4.31
CA PRO A 30 14.53 -13.79 -4.62
C PRO A 30 15.87 -13.42 -3.99
N MET A 31 16.18 -12.12 -3.88
CA MET A 31 17.45 -11.68 -3.30
C MET A 31 17.57 -12.02 -1.81
N PHE A 32 16.56 -11.73 -0.98
CA PHE A 32 16.64 -12.05 0.45
C PHE A 32 16.57 -13.55 0.73
N ALA A 33 15.72 -14.26 -0.03
CA ALA A 33 15.66 -15.73 0.08
C ALA A 33 16.96 -16.39 -0.36
N ARG A 34 17.65 -15.84 -1.37
CA ARG A 34 19.00 -16.30 -1.78
C ARG A 34 20.03 -16.03 -0.70
N LYS A 35 20.12 -14.76 -0.26
CA LYS A 35 21.09 -14.32 0.74
C LYS A 35 21.01 -15.13 2.02
N TYR A 36 19.79 -15.37 2.53
CA TYR A 36 19.60 -16.07 3.81
C TYR A 36 19.29 -17.56 3.70
N GLY A 37 19.14 -18.09 2.50
CA GLY A 37 18.82 -19.52 2.30
C GLY A 37 17.48 -19.97 2.92
N VAL A 38 16.55 -19.03 3.18
CA VAL A 38 15.31 -19.28 3.90
C VAL A 38 14.09 -19.34 2.97
N PRO A 39 13.04 -20.13 3.33
CA PRO A 39 11.80 -20.14 2.59
C PRO A 39 10.98 -18.85 2.86
N CYS A 40 10.08 -18.52 1.96
CA CYS A 40 9.22 -17.33 2.07
C CYS A 40 8.37 -17.31 3.34
N SER A 41 7.93 -18.47 3.80
CA SER A 41 7.14 -18.62 5.01
C SER A 41 7.89 -18.24 6.29
N THR A 42 9.21 -18.04 6.21
CA THR A 42 9.98 -17.45 7.32
C THR A 42 9.53 -16.02 7.61
N CYS A 43 9.20 -15.24 6.57
CA CYS A 43 8.84 -13.83 6.69
C CYS A 43 7.38 -13.52 6.37
N HIS A 44 6.65 -14.44 5.73
CA HIS A 44 5.29 -14.21 5.25
C HIS A 44 4.31 -15.26 5.77
N THR A 45 3.14 -14.80 6.18
CA THR A 45 1.98 -15.67 6.46
C THR A 45 1.33 -16.14 5.16
N SER A 46 0.96 -15.17 4.33
CA SER A 46 0.55 -15.36 2.94
C SER A 46 1.04 -14.16 2.15
N ALA A 47 2.05 -14.32 1.29
CA ALA A 47 2.63 -13.17 0.61
C ALA A 47 1.58 -12.35 -0.15
N PRO A 48 1.65 -11.02 -0.05
CA PRO A 48 2.79 -10.23 0.46
C PRO A 48 2.78 -9.95 1.98
N ARG A 49 1.83 -10.48 2.74
CA ARG A 49 1.65 -10.18 4.16
C ARG A 49 2.79 -10.74 5.00
N LEU A 50 3.39 -9.87 5.81
CA LEU A 50 4.46 -10.24 6.72
C LEU A 50 3.91 -10.88 8.00
N ASN A 51 4.63 -11.86 8.52
CA ASN A 51 4.56 -12.32 9.91
C ASN A 51 5.51 -11.48 10.80
N GLU A 52 5.65 -11.83 12.07
CA GLU A 52 6.52 -11.11 13.00
C GLU A 52 7.96 -11.04 12.51
N THR A 53 8.52 -12.16 12.04
CA THR A 53 9.88 -12.22 11.52
C THR A 53 10.07 -11.27 10.34
N GLY A 54 9.12 -11.24 9.40
CA GLY A 54 9.17 -10.34 8.26
C GLY A 54 9.10 -8.87 8.64
N TYR A 55 8.25 -8.50 9.60
CA TYR A 55 8.21 -7.13 10.13
C TYR A 55 9.53 -6.74 10.79
N ARG A 56 10.09 -7.60 11.62
CA ARG A 56 11.36 -7.34 12.30
C ARG A 56 12.55 -7.29 11.35
N PHE A 57 12.58 -8.18 10.35
CA PHE A 57 13.58 -8.15 9.29
C PHE A 57 13.59 -6.81 8.55
N ARG A 58 12.43 -6.31 8.16
CA ARG A 58 12.30 -4.99 7.52
C ARG A 58 12.68 -3.86 8.49
N ALA A 59 12.23 -3.93 9.73
CA ALA A 59 12.54 -2.96 10.77
C ALA A 59 14.03 -2.89 11.07
N ALA A 60 14.73 -4.03 11.04
CA ALA A 60 16.17 -4.14 11.21
C ALA A 60 16.98 -3.75 9.95
N GLY A 61 16.34 -3.19 8.92
CA GLY A 61 17.03 -2.75 7.71
C GLY A 61 17.43 -3.91 6.79
N PHE A 62 16.50 -4.84 6.54
CA PHE A 62 16.67 -6.00 5.66
C PHE A 62 17.78 -6.95 6.09
N ARG A 63 17.90 -7.15 7.40
CA ARG A 63 18.76 -8.16 8.05
C ARG A 63 18.00 -8.87 9.15
N MET A 64 18.48 -10.03 9.55
CA MET A 64 17.99 -10.66 10.76
C MET A 64 18.36 -9.80 11.97
N PRO A 65 17.47 -9.58 12.97
CA PRO A 65 17.75 -8.70 14.09
C PRO A 65 19.00 -9.07 14.91
N GLU A 66 19.38 -10.34 14.94
CA GLU A 66 20.61 -10.84 15.57
C GLU A 66 21.90 -10.38 14.90
N GLU A 67 21.82 -9.96 13.63
CA GLU A 67 22.97 -9.46 12.86
C GLU A 67 23.26 -7.96 13.10
N ILE A 68 22.40 -7.27 13.86
CA ILE A 68 22.62 -5.85 14.19
C ILE A 68 23.90 -5.73 15.03
N GLY A 69 24.86 -4.96 14.53
CA GLY A 69 26.18 -4.76 15.17
C GLY A 69 27.22 -5.82 14.80
N SER A 70 26.84 -6.89 14.11
CA SER A 70 27.77 -7.89 13.65
C SER A 70 28.51 -7.39 12.40
N ALA A 71 29.84 -7.52 12.37
CA ALA A 71 30.60 -7.34 11.15
C ALA A 71 30.26 -8.47 10.20
N SER A 72 29.83 -8.16 8.98
CA SER A 72 29.76 -9.17 7.92
C SER A 72 31.17 -9.43 7.41
N GLU A 73 31.64 -10.65 7.62
CA GLU A 73 32.90 -11.14 7.00
C GLU A 73 32.66 -11.67 5.58
N GLU A 74 31.39 -11.72 5.14
CA GLU A 74 31.04 -12.23 3.81
C GLU A 74 31.54 -11.28 2.72
N ALA A 75 32.05 -11.88 1.64
CA ALA A 75 32.40 -11.14 0.44
C ALA A 75 31.17 -10.44 -0.13
N PHE A 76 31.33 -9.20 -0.53
CA PHE A 76 30.27 -8.43 -1.17
C PHE A 76 29.87 -9.07 -2.51
N ASP A 77 28.63 -9.58 -2.59
CA ASP A 77 28.02 -9.99 -3.85
C ASP A 77 26.91 -9.00 -4.22
N ILE A 78 27.07 -8.29 -5.31
CA ILE A 78 26.10 -7.31 -5.81
C ILE A 78 24.73 -7.93 -6.09
N LEU A 79 24.67 -9.22 -6.41
CA LEU A 79 23.41 -9.93 -6.67
C LEU A 79 22.54 -10.07 -5.41
N ASP A 80 23.13 -10.00 -4.23
CA ASP A 80 22.39 -9.98 -2.96
C ASP A 80 21.66 -8.66 -2.68
N TYR A 81 21.98 -7.64 -3.48
CA TYR A 81 21.45 -6.28 -3.35
C TYR A 81 20.68 -5.83 -4.60
N LEU A 82 20.49 -6.72 -5.57
CA LEU A 82 19.83 -6.41 -6.84
C LEU A 82 18.60 -7.30 -7.04
N SER A 83 17.46 -6.67 -7.29
CA SER A 83 16.24 -7.35 -7.71
C SER A 83 15.51 -6.52 -8.77
N ALA A 84 14.70 -7.20 -9.58
CA ALA A 84 13.83 -6.57 -10.57
C ALA A 84 12.43 -7.17 -10.50
N ARG A 85 11.41 -6.34 -10.72
CA ARG A 85 10.01 -6.74 -10.77
C ARG A 85 9.33 -6.17 -12.01
N VAL A 86 8.67 -7.03 -12.77
CA VAL A 86 7.84 -6.63 -13.91
C VAL A 86 6.38 -6.91 -13.58
N GLN A 87 5.52 -5.95 -13.87
CA GLN A 87 4.09 -6.05 -13.61
C GLN A 87 3.29 -5.84 -14.89
N PHE A 88 2.45 -6.82 -15.21
CA PHE A 88 1.45 -6.75 -16.27
C PHE A 88 0.07 -6.68 -15.64
N ARG A 89 -0.79 -5.88 -16.23
CA ARG A 89 -2.19 -5.75 -15.80
C ARG A 89 -3.10 -5.77 -16.98
N THR A 90 -4.17 -6.55 -16.89
CA THR A 90 -5.30 -6.50 -17.82
C THR A 90 -6.60 -6.46 -17.03
N GLY A 91 -7.62 -5.84 -17.58
CA GLY A 91 -8.90 -5.78 -16.90
C GLY A 91 -9.98 -5.08 -17.71
N ALA A 92 -11.20 -5.21 -17.23
CA ALA A 92 -12.38 -4.53 -17.73
C ALA A 92 -13.10 -3.86 -16.56
N THR A 93 -13.54 -2.63 -16.80
CA THR A 93 -14.39 -1.90 -15.84
C THR A 93 -15.67 -1.49 -16.53
N ARG A 94 -16.79 -1.80 -15.91
CA ARG A 94 -18.12 -1.38 -16.35
C ARG A 94 -18.68 -0.40 -15.32
N SER A 95 -18.91 0.83 -15.75
CA SER A 95 -19.52 1.89 -14.92
C SER A 95 -20.93 2.16 -15.38
N LYS A 96 -21.86 2.25 -14.44
CA LYS A 96 -23.26 2.59 -14.68
C LYS A 96 -23.65 3.78 -13.82
N VAL A 97 -24.15 4.85 -14.46
CA VAL A 97 -24.72 6.05 -13.81
C VAL A 97 -26.12 6.28 -14.40
N GLY A 98 -27.15 6.08 -13.59
CA GLY A 98 -28.53 6.13 -14.08
C GLY A 98 -28.76 5.12 -15.22
N ARG A 99 -29.07 5.62 -16.42
CA ARG A 99 -29.27 4.79 -17.63
C ARG A 99 -27.99 4.63 -18.47
N LEU A 100 -26.96 5.43 -18.22
CA LEU A 100 -25.71 5.39 -18.97
C LEU A 100 -24.84 4.24 -18.48
N THR A 101 -24.29 3.47 -19.41
CA THR A 101 -23.33 2.41 -19.12
C THR A 101 -22.11 2.60 -20.00
N THR A 102 -20.94 2.63 -19.38
CA THR A 102 -19.65 2.72 -20.05
C THR A 102 -18.83 1.49 -19.69
N THR A 103 -18.16 0.89 -20.69
CA THR A 103 -17.21 -0.20 -20.47
C THR A 103 -15.85 0.21 -20.98
N ASN A 104 -14.83 0.01 -20.15
CA ASN A 104 -13.44 0.27 -20.49
C ASN A 104 -12.62 -1.01 -20.32
N HIS A 105 -11.77 -1.30 -21.30
CA HIS A 105 -10.82 -2.40 -21.26
C HIS A 105 -9.41 -1.83 -21.28
N GLN A 106 -8.55 -2.37 -20.43
CA GLN A 106 -7.17 -1.94 -20.35
C GLN A 106 -6.24 -3.16 -20.27
N THR A 107 -5.22 -3.16 -21.08
CA THR A 107 -4.09 -4.11 -20.98
C THR A 107 -2.80 -3.34 -21.14
N LEU A 108 -1.92 -3.45 -20.17
CA LEU A 108 -0.67 -2.70 -20.16
C LEU A 108 0.44 -3.42 -19.36
N VAL A 109 1.68 -3.10 -19.72
CA VAL A 109 2.81 -3.25 -18.81
C VAL A 109 2.68 -2.15 -17.76
N GLN A 110 2.33 -2.50 -16.55
CA GLN A 110 2.01 -1.52 -15.51
C GLN A 110 3.29 -0.85 -15.00
N ALA A 111 4.31 -1.64 -14.70
CA ALA A 111 5.56 -1.13 -14.17
C ALA A 111 6.71 -2.13 -14.42
N LEU A 112 7.90 -1.58 -14.60
CA LEU A 112 9.18 -2.26 -14.41
C LEU A 112 9.85 -1.59 -13.21
N GLU A 113 10.12 -2.35 -12.17
CA GLU A 113 10.75 -1.85 -10.95
C GLU A 113 12.13 -2.46 -10.78
N LEU A 114 13.10 -1.64 -10.48
CA LEU A 114 14.45 -2.05 -10.14
C LEU A 114 14.72 -1.70 -8.67
N TYR A 115 15.38 -2.61 -7.98
CA TYR A 115 15.83 -2.46 -6.59
C TYR A 115 17.36 -2.59 -6.54
N PRO A 116 18.09 -1.58 -7.01
CA PRO A 116 19.53 -1.57 -6.90
C PRO A 116 19.94 -1.18 -5.47
N PHE A 117 20.90 -1.89 -4.91
CA PHE A 117 21.44 -1.58 -3.58
C PHE A 117 20.40 -1.57 -2.44
N THR A 118 19.42 -2.49 -2.49
CA THR A 118 18.48 -2.69 -1.41
C THR A 118 18.96 -3.80 -0.48
N GLY A 119 19.23 -3.47 0.80
CA GLY A 119 19.69 -4.44 1.78
C GLY A 119 20.59 -3.85 2.87
N ALA A 120 21.12 -4.72 3.70
CA ALA A 120 22.03 -4.36 4.80
C ALA A 120 23.49 -4.32 4.35
N TRP A 121 24.18 -3.26 4.78
CA TRP A 121 25.59 -2.99 4.51
C TRP A 121 26.37 -3.04 5.84
N GLY A 122 26.99 -4.16 6.14
CA GLY A 122 27.62 -4.38 7.44
C GLY A 122 26.64 -4.35 8.61
N GLY A 123 27.15 -4.25 9.83
CA GLY A 123 26.36 -4.45 11.05
C GLY A 123 25.28 -3.41 11.35
N HIS A 124 25.43 -2.17 10.88
CA HIS A 124 24.57 -1.07 11.30
C HIS A 124 23.79 -0.40 10.16
N PHE A 125 24.33 -0.35 8.95
CA PHE A 125 23.78 0.41 7.84
C PHE A 125 22.99 -0.47 6.87
N SER A 126 21.96 0.12 6.27
CA SER A 126 21.19 -0.47 5.17
C SER A 126 20.65 0.64 4.26
N SER A 127 20.24 0.26 3.07
CA SER A 127 19.59 1.15 2.12
C SER A 127 18.41 0.46 1.44
N ASP A 128 17.50 1.27 0.92
CA ASP A 128 16.44 0.83 0.02
C ASP A 128 16.33 1.82 -1.14
N ILE A 129 16.61 1.33 -2.33
CA ILE A 129 16.49 2.11 -3.55
C ILE A 129 15.51 1.39 -4.46
N LYS A 130 14.43 2.07 -4.81
CA LYS A 130 13.42 1.57 -5.73
C LYS A 130 13.19 2.57 -6.86
N ILE A 131 13.48 2.14 -8.08
CA ILE A 131 13.24 2.90 -9.30
C ILE A 131 12.13 2.21 -10.08
N THR A 132 11.05 2.93 -10.36
CA THR A 132 9.90 2.40 -11.09
C THR A 132 9.79 3.10 -12.44
N PHE A 133 9.75 2.31 -13.50
CA PHE A 133 9.52 2.75 -14.88
C PHE A 133 8.06 2.46 -15.24
N PHE A 134 7.37 3.48 -15.75
CA PHE A 134 5.98 3.41 -16.17
C PHE A 134 5.91 3.57 -17.70
N PRO A 135 5.78 2.48 -18.46
CA PRO A 135 5.87 2.56 -19.93
C PRO A 135 4.81 3.42 -20.61
N VAL A 136 3.71 3.68 -19.89
CA VAL A 136 2.53 4.39 -20.43
C VAL A 136 2.17 5.66 -19.68
N SER A 137 3.06 6.16 -18.80
CA SER A 137 2.81 7.36 -18.01
C SER A 137 3.88 8.43 -18.21
N SER A 138 3.56 9.65 -17.83
CA SER A 138 4.48 10.78 -17.80
C SER A 138 4.52 11.33 -16.35
N PRO A 139 5.69 11.37 -15.72
CA PRO A 139 7.00 10.96 -16.22
C PRO A 139 7.12 9.44 -16.38
N PRO A 140 8.00 8.97 -17.29
CA PRO A 140 8.14 7.54 -17.59
C PRO A 140 8.87 6.76 -16.50
N ALA A 141 9.50 7.44 -15.55
CA ALA A 141 10.21 6.82 -14.44
C ALA A 141 10.05 7.63 -13.15
N ALA A 142 10.10 6.95 -12.03
CA ALA A 142 10.02 7.53 -10.71
C ALA A 142 10.96 6.81 -9.73
N ILE A 143 11.61 7.55 -8.84
CA ILE A 143 12.25 6.99 -7.65
C ILE A 143 11.17 6.91 -6.58
N GLU A 144 10.84 5.70 -6.11
CA GLU A 144 9.82 5.50 -5.08
C GLU A 144 10.44 5.34 -3.69
N ASN A 145 11.63 4.73 -3.59
CA ASN A 145 12.43 4.72 -2.37
C ASN A 145 13.85 5.16 -2.69
N LEU A 146 14.41 5.97 -1.83
CA LEU A 146 15.82 6.35 -1.82
C LEU A 146 16.20 6.78 -0.42
N TYR A 147 16.50 5.83 0.46
CA TYR A 147 16.88 6.15 1.83
C TYR A 147 18.04 5.30 2.34
N GLY A 148 18.77 5.89 3.27
CA GLY A 148 19.69 5.19 4.16
C GLY A 148 19.07 4.95 5.52
N LYS A 149 19.44 3.85 6.16
CA LYS A 149 18.95 3.48 7.49
C LYS A 149 20.09 3.01 8.37
N PHE A 150 20.10 3.45 9.61
CA PHE A 150 21.00 3.02 10.67
C PHE A 150 20.22 2.23 11.72
N ASN A 151 20.78 1.11 12.18
CA ASN A 151 20.20 0.29 13.24
C ASN A 151 21.26 0.04 14.32
N THR A 152 20.87 0.08 15.59
CA THR A 152 21.76 -0.23 16.71
C THR A 152 20.98 -0.84 17.87
N GLY A 153 21.61 -1.75 18.59
CA GLY A 153 20.99 -2.44 19.72
C GLY A 153 21.21 -3.94 19.69
N SER A 154 20.23 -4.69 20.12
CA SER A 154 20.28 -6.15 20.17
C SER A 154 19.08 -6.80 19.47
N GLN A 155 19.12 -8.10 19.28
CA GLN A 155 18.02 -8.86 18.71
C GLN A 155 16.66 -8.56 19.34
N ARG A 156 16.61 -8.35 20.66
CA ARG A 156 15.34 -8.10 21.37
C ARG A 156 14.92 -6.65 21.39
N ARG A 157 15.88 -5.73 21.35
CA ARG A 157 15.64 -4.27 21.42
C ARG A 157 16.62 -3.53 20.53
N PHE A 158 16.13 -2.79 19.60
CA PHE A 158 16.99 -1.97 18.75
C PHE A 158 16.32 -0.64 18.37
N PHE A 159 17.17 0.33 18.16
CA PHE A 159 16.82 1.62 17.59
C PHE A 159 17.12 1.64 16.10
N SER A 160 16.34 2.41 15.37
CA SER A 160 16.60 2.69 13.97
C SER A 160 16.43 4.18 13.69
N ALA A 161 17.22 4.68 12.74
CA ALA A 161 17.05 6.00 12.16
C ALA A 161 17.13 5.85 10.65
N ARG A 162 16.21 6.43 9.90
CA ARG A 162 16.30 6.49 8.43
C ARG A 162 16.08 7.91 7.94
N ALA A 163 16.72 8.26 6.84
CA ALA A 163 16.55 9.54 6.19
C ALA A 163 16.64 9.36 4.67
N GLY A 164 15.86 10.17 3.95
CA GLY A 164 15.79 10.13 2.50
C GLY A 164 14.34 10.21 2.02
N PHE A 165 14.06 9.56 0.91
CA PHE A 165 12.76 9.48 0.28
C PHE A 165 12.18 8.07 0.48
N PHE A 166 11.08 7.95 1.20
CA PHE A 166 10.54 6.66 1.60
C PHE A 166 9.03 6.68 1.81
N HIS A 167 8.47 5.49 1.75
CA HIS A 167 7.08 5.26 2.12
C HIS A 167 6.94 5.22 3.64
N PRO A 168 6.06 6.03 4.24
CA PRO A 168 5.75 5.92 5.66
C PRO A 168 5.18 4.54 6.00
N TYR A 169 5.41 4.03 7.21
CA TYR A 169 4.79 2.80 7.65
C TYR A 169 3.29 3.00 7.81
N ASP A 170 2.52 2.12 7.20
CA ASP A 170 1.11 1.92 7.50
C ASP A 170 0.87 0.47 7.95
N GLY A 171 -0.22 0.21 8.66
CA GLY A 171 -0.53 -1.12 9.18
C GLY A 171 -1.00 -2.11 8.12
N TYR A 172 -1.25 -1.66 6.89
CA TYR A 172 -1.78 -2.49 5.82
C TYR A 172 -1.19 -2.10 4.48
N GLY A 173 -0.30 -2.92 4.01
CA GLY A 173 0.16 -2.86 2.64
C GLY A 173 1.19 -1.80 2.32
N ALA A 174 1.84 -1.19 3.31
CA ALA A 174 2.87 -0.20 3.10
C ALA A 174 3.94 -0.68 2.10
N ALA A 175 4.91 -1.41 2.53
CA ALA A 175 5.98 -1.87 1.64
C ALA A 175 5.63 -3.14 0.86
N ASP A 176 4.67 -3.93 1.35
CA ASP A 176 4.39 -5.27 0.82
C ASP A 176 3.28 -5.27 -0.21
N GLY A 177 2.49 -4.21 -0.25
CA GLY A 177 1.26 -4.12 -1.03
C GLY A 177 0.15 -5.02 -0.49
N PRO A 178 -1.10 -4.81 -0.89
CA PRO A 178 -2.21 -5.67 -0.51
C PRO A 178 -2.14 -7.01 -1.24
N ALA A 179 -2.83 -8.01 -0.70
CA ALA A 179 -3.07 -9.28 -1.42
C ALA A 179 -3.91 -9.05 -2.68
N THR A 180 -4.73 -8.02 -2.68
CA THR A 180 -5.60 -7.54 -3.76
C THR A 180 -4.86 -6.65 -4.75
N ILE A 181 -5.45 -6.40 -5.91
CA ILE A 181 -4.99 -5.39 -6.88
C ILE A 181 -5.41 -3.99 -6.42
N SER A 182 -6.67 -3.86 -6.00
CA SER A 182 -7.21 -2.63 -5.42
C SER A 182 -6.81 -2.48 -3.95
N ARG A 183 -6.55 -1.27 -3.54
CA ARG A 183 -6.39 -0.93 -2.12
C ARG A 183 -7.75 -0.64 -1.48
N PRO A 184 -7.87 -0.65 -0.13
CA PRO A 184 -9.05 -0.17 0.56
C PRO A 184 -9.49 1.23 0.11
N LEU A 185 -10.81 1.45 0.05
CA LEU A 185 -11.37 2.69 -0.51
C LEU A 185 -10.87 3.94 0.18
N PHE A 186 -10.75 3.93 1.49
CA PHE A 186 -10.27 5.09 2.24
C PHE A 186 -8.81 5.45 1.98
N GLN A 187 -8.02 4.51 1.42
CA GLN A 187 -6.63 4.76 1.03
C GLN A 187 -6.50 5.37 -0.38
N THR A 188 -7.51 5.26 -1.21
CA THR A 188 -7.41 5.62 -2.63
C THR A 188 -8.47 6.61 -3.10
N THR A 189 -9.47 6.90 -2.27
CA THR A 189 -10.57 7.78 -2.65
C THR A 189 -10.36 9.17 -2.04
N PRO A 190 -10.50 10.25 -2.83
CA PRO A 190 -10.38 11.59 -2.32
C PRO A 190 -11.42 11.89 -1.23
N ALA A 191 -11.00 12.54 -0.16
CA ALA A 191 -11.91 13.17 0.78
C ALA A 191 -12.43 14.46 0.17
N ASN A 192 -13.73 14.66 0.19
CA ASN A 192 -14.43 15.84 -0.32
C ASN A 192 -14.13 16.24 -1.78
N SER A 193 -14.94 15.71 -2.67
CA SER A 193 -14.84 15.95 -4.11
C SER A 193 -15.16 17.39 -4.58
N ASN A 194 -15.71 18.26 -3.74
CA ASN A 194 -16.26 19.53 -4.19
C ASN A 194 -15.28 20.69 -4.11
N GLN A 195 -14.20 20.60 -3.34
CA GLN A 195 -13.27 21.72 -3.15
C GLN A 195 -11.81 21.34 -3.10
N SER A 196 -11.50 20.09 -2.88
CA SER A 196 -10.15 19.58 -2.86
C SER A 196 -10.10 18.13 -3.29
N THR A 197 -9.11 17.78 -4.01
CA THR A 197 -8.79 16.40 -4.38
C THR A 197 -7.77 15.83 -3.42
N PHE A 198 -7.92 16.10 -2.18
CA PHE A 198 -7.07 15.51 -1.18
C PHE A 198 -7.42 14.02 -1.02
N PHE A 199 -6.44 13.17 -1.12
CA PHE A 199 -6.59 11.73 -0.94
C PHE A 199 -6.45 11.35 0.53
N GLN A 200 -7.25 10.41 0.98
CA GLN A 200 -7.10 9.77 2.29
C GLN A 200 -5.93 8.79 2.33
N SER A 201 -5.12 8.74 1.31
CA SER A 201 -4.04 7.79 1.23
C SER A 201 -2.88 8.18 2.14
N TRP A 202 -2.35 7.20 2.82
CA TRP A 202 -1.12 7.23 3.59
C TRP A 202 0.06 6.66 2.78
N GLY A 203 -0.21 6.31 1.54
CA GLY A 203 0.65 5.52 0.70
C GLY A 203 1.54 6.34 -0.21
N PHE A 204 1.95 7.53 0.21
CA PHE A 204 2.86 8.35 -0.57
C PHE A 204 4.29 8.19 -0.09
N ASP A 205 5.20 8.15 -1.05
CA ASP A 205 6.61 8.24 -0.77
C ASP A 205 6.96 9.70 -0.55
N GLU A 206 7.64 10.01 0.54
CA GLU A 206 7.97 11.36 0.96
C GLU A 206 9.42 11.48 1.41
N GLY A 207 9.97 12.67 1.22
CA GLY A 207 11.25 13.05 1.81
C GLY A 207 11.12 13.27 3.31
N GLY A 208 12.09 12.81 4.10
CA GLY A 208 12.05 13.04 5.53
C GLY A 208 13.06 12.24 6.34
N ALA A 209 12.83 12.25 7.63
CA ALA A 209 13.59 11.47 8.60
C ALA A 209 12.64 10.77 9.57
N GLU A 210 12.99 9.56 9.94
CA GLU A 210 12.23 8.72 10.88
C GLU A 210 13.17 8.12 11.91
N ILE A 211 12.72 8.08 13.14
CA ILE A 211 13.32 7.30 14.21
C ILE A 211 12.39 6.16 14.61
N GLY A 212 12.95 5.05 15.03
CA GLY A 212 12.19 3.87 15.41
C GLY A 212 12.79 3.17 16.62
N PHE A 213 11.92 2.52 17.36
CA PHE A 213 12.27 1.65 18.46
C PHE A 213 11.49 0.36 18.37
N ASP A 214 12.19 -0.76 18.40
CA ASP A 214 11.64 -2.11 18.40
C ASP A 214 11.99 -2.79 19.72
N ALA A 215 10.98 -3.29 20.45
CA ALA A 215 11.16 -4.00 21.70
C ALA A 215 10.22 -5.21 21.75
N GLY A 216 10.79 -6.41 21.62
CA GLY A 216 10.01 -7.65 21.58
C GLY A 216 8.97 -7.61 20.45
N HIS A 217 7.69 -7.61 20.82
CA HIS A 217 6.57 -7.60 19.90
C HIS A 217 6.07 -6.20 19.51
N THR A 218 6.66 -5.14 20.07
CA THR A 218 6.20 -3.75 19.85
C THR A 218 7.21 -2.97 19.04
N SER A 219 6.70 -2.20 18.11
CA SER A 219 7.44 -1.33 17.21
C SER A 219 6.83 0.06 17.23
N ILE A 220 7.64 1.09 17.46
CA ILE A 220 7.21 2.50 17.46
C ILE A 220 8.04 3.24 16.43
N ARG A 221 7.42 4.07 15.63
CA ARG A 221 8.04 4.94 14.63
C ARG A 221 7.52 6.35 14.77
N ALA A 222 8.41 7.33 14.66
CA ALA A 222 8.05 8.74 14.57
C ALA A 222 8.82 9.36 13.40
N ALA A 223 8.13 10.08 12.53
CA ALA A 223 8.72 10.71 11.36
C ALA A 223 8.36 12.19 11.25
N VAL A 224 9.30 12.94 10.69
CA VAL A 224 9.12 14.29 10.19
C VAL A 224 9.32 14.24 8.69
N LEU A 225 8.31 14.70 7.95
CA LEU A 225 8.19 14.54 6.51
C LEU A 225 8.10 15.90 5.82
N SER A 226 8.49 15.95 4.57
CA SER A 226 8.50 17.19 3.77
C SER A 226 7.11 17.68 3.36
N GLY A 227 6.08 16.88 3.57
CA GLY A 227 4.71 17.17 3.15
C GLY A 227 4.39 16.71 1.73
N LEU A 228 3.10 16.48 1.48
CA LEU A 228 2.59 15.87 0.24
C LEU A 228 2.81 16.71 -1.01
N VAL A 229 2.96 18.02 -0.87
CA VAL A 229 3.05 18.95 -2.02
C VAL A 229 4.46 19.00 -2.62
N ILE A 230 5.47 18.69 -1.83
CA ILE A 230 6.87 18.77 -2.25
C ILE A 230 7.31 17.49 -2.97
N ASN A 231 6.64 16.40 -2.72
CA ASN A 231 7.00 15.13 -3.28
C ASN A 231 6.44 14.94 -4.69
N LYS A 232 6.98 14.00 -5.40
CA LYS A 232 6.53 13.66 -6.76
C LYS A 232 5.13 13.03 -6.81
N GLU A 233 4.53 12.70 -5.67
CA GLU A 233 3.15 12.25 -5.61
C GLU A 233 2.17 13.33 -6.06
N GLY A 234 2.51 14.60 -5.85
CA GLY A 234 1.82 15.73 -6.49
C GLY A 234 1.85 15.62 -8.01
N GLU A 235 2.94 15.15 -8.60
CA GLU A 235 3.05 14.91 -10.04
C GLU A 235 2.22 13.71 -10.50
N LYS A 236 2.16 12.63 -9.73
CA LYS A 236 1.25 11.50 -10.01
C LYS A 236 -0.21 11.95 -10.00
N PHE A 237 -0.60 12.74 -9.03
CA PHE A 237 -1.97 13.25 -8.95
C PHE A 237 -2.28 14.24 -10.04
N SER A 238 -1.36 15.09 -10.39
CA SER A 238 -1.47 16.00 -11.52
C SER A 238 -1.71 15.23 -12.83
N ALA A 239 -0.98 14.17 -13.05
CA ALA A 239 -1.13 13.34 -14.26
C ALA A 239 -2.44 12.53 -14.27
N THR A 240 -2.96 12.14 -13.11
CA THR A 240 -4.12 11.23 -13.01
C THR A 240 -5.43 11.97 -12.73
N ALA A 241 -5.39 13.08 -12.00
CA ALA A 241 -6.59 13.78 -11.53
C ALA A 241 -6.72 15.22 -12.03
N GLY A 242 -5.73 15.76 -12.70
CA GLY A 242 -5.75 17.13 -13.23
C GLY A 242 -5.77 18.23 -12.16
N VAL A 243 -5.40 17.93 -10.92
CA VAL A 243 -5.72 18.82 -9.80
C VAL A 243 -4.52 19.28 -9.01
N LEU A 244 -3.46 18.52 -8.97
CA LEU A 244 -2.23 18.93 -8.29
C LEU A 244 -1.18 19.33 -9.33
N ALA A 245 -1.48 20.36 -10.11
CA ALA A 245 -0.43 21.07 -10.82
C ALA A 245 0.57 21.57 -9.78
N LYS A 246 1.84 21.21 -9.94
CA LYS A 246 2.93 21.83 -9.18
C LYS A 246 2.70 23.34 -9.23
N PRO A 247 2.48 24.03 -8.09
CA PRO A 247 2.29 25.46 -8.14
C PRO A 247 3.57 26.04 -8.70
N SER A 248 3.52 26.61 -9.87
CA SER A 248 4.66 27.32 -10.46
C SER A 248 5.06 28.55 -9.67
N ALA A 249 4.26 28.96 -8.70
CA ALA A 249 4.48 30.06 -7.77
C ALA A 249 3.56 29.92 -6.55
N GLY A 250 3.58 28.77 -5.86
CA GLY A 250 2.82 28.61 -4.61
C GLY A 250 3.56 29.21 -3.42
N PRO A 251 2.85 29.52 -2.32
CA PRO A 251 3.48 29.95 -1.10
C PRO A 251 4.48 28.90 -0.63
N THR A 252 5.59 29.36 -0.08
CA THR A 252 6.59 28.54 0.61
C THR A 252 5.87 27.62 1.58
N TYR A 253 6.08 26.34 1.40
CA TYR A 253 5.47 25.28 2.18
C TYR A 253 5.71 25.49 3.66
N GLY A 254 4.64 25.36 4.43
CA GLY A 254 4.61 25.62 5.84
C GLY A 254 5.39 24.58 6.66
N ALA A 255 4.88 24.26 7.83
CA ALA A 255 5.48 23.30 8.75
C ALA A 255 5.60 21.91 8.09
N PRO A 256 6.62 21.11 8.47
CA PRO A 256 6.73 19.71 8.03
C PRO A 256 5.53 18.91 8.54
N ASP A 257 5.27 17.81 7.85
CA ASP A 257 4.29 16.82 8.28
C ASP A 257 4.88 15.93 9.36
N PHE A 258 4.02 15.39 10.23
CA PHE A 258 4.41 14.53 11.33
C PHE A 258 3.64 13.22 11.30
N GLN A 259 4.32 12.14 11.63
CA GLN A 259 3.72 10.82 11.69
C GLN A 259 4.16 10.08 12.94
N ILE A 260 3.22 9.32 13.52
CA ILE A 260 3.50 8.31 14.54
C ILE A 260 2.84 7.01 14.10
N PHE A 261 3.60 5.93 14.18
CA PHE A 261 3.12 4.59 13.93
C PHE A 261 3.53 3.67 15.07
N VAL A 262 2.56 2.93 15.61
CA VAL A 262 2.78 1.93 16.66
C VAL A 262 2.21 0.61 16.14
N ASN A 263 3.00 -0.45 16.20
CA ASN A 263 2.59 -1.79 15.85
C ASN A 263 2.88 -2.75 17.01
N HIS A 264 1.92 -3.58 17.36
CA HIS A 264 2.08 -4.62 18.37
C HIS A 264 1.63 -5.96 17.80
N VAL A 265 2.56 -6.91 17.76
CA VAL A 265 2.30 -8.28 17.33
C VAL A 265 1.68 -9.06 18.47
N LEU A 266 0.49 -9.61 18.25
CA LEU A 266 -0.24 -10.45 19.21
C LEU A 266 0.06 -11.93 18.99
N GLN A 267 0.34 -12.31 17.75
CA GLN A 267 0.63 -13.69 17.34
C GLN A 267 1.73 -13.69 16.29
N PRO A 268 2.77 -14.53 16.44
CA PRO A 268 3.92 -14.58 15.53
C PRO A 268 3.52 -14.83 14.07
N GLU A 269 2.43 -15.54 13.85
CA GLU A 269 1.89 -15.88 12.52
C GLU A 269 1.35 -14.67 11.75
N GLY A 270 1.36 -13.46 12.34
CA GLY A 270 0.91 -12.24 11.67
C GLY A 270 -0.36 -11.62 12.23
N GLY A 271 -0.77 -12.02 13.45
CA GLY A 271 -1.81 -11.32 14.22
C GLY A 271 -1.23 -10.10 14.91
N GLY A 272 -1.93 -8.98 14.89
CA GLY A 272 -1.47 -7.78 15.56
C GLY A 272 -2.44 -6.61 15.48
N LEU A 273 -2.09 -5.58 16.21
CA LEU A 273 -2.75 -4.28 16.22
C LEU A 273 -1.75 -3.21 15.81
N ALA A 274 -2.20 -2.24 15.01
CA ALA A 274 -1.40 -1.06 14.73
C ALA A 274 -2.24 0.20 14.85
N PHE A 275 -1.61 1.25 15.32
CA PHE A 275 -2.13 2.59 15.35
C PHE A 275 -1.27 3.49 14.48
N HIS A 276 -1.90 4.34 13.70
CA HIS A 276 -1.23 5.30 12.84
C HIS A 276 -1.88 6.67 13.00
N TYR A 277 -1.07 7.68 13.24
CA TYR A 277 -1.47 9.07 13.25
C TYR A 277 -0.58 9.86 12.29
N TYR A 278 -1.20 10.72 11.49
CA TYR A 278 -0.53 11.61 10.55
C TYR A 278 -1.15 13.00 10.67
N HIS A 279 -0.31 14.00 10.86
CA HIS A 279 -0.67 15.41 10.77
C HIS A 279 0.10 16.05 9.63
N GLY A 280 -0.59 16.72 8.74
CA GLY A 280 0.04 17.35 7.60
C GLY A 280 -0.67 18.61 7.14
N ASN A 281 -0.05 19.26 6.18
CA ASN A 281 -0.60 20.42 5.53
C ASN A 281 -0.41 20.34 4.02
N LEU A 282 -1.37 20.86 3.29
CA LEU A 282 -1.41 20.80 1.83
C LEU A 282 -1.92 22.11 1.26
N ALA A 283 -1.16 22.70 0.36
CA ALA A 283 -1.65 23.84 -0.41
C ALA A 283 -2.57 23.37 -1.52
N LEU A 284 -3.84 23.73 -1.46
CA LEU A 284 -4.86 23.32 -2.42
C LEU A 284 -5.33 24.53 -3.24
N PRO A 285 -5.50 24.40 -4.57
CA PRO A 285 -5.97 25.49 -5.40
C PRO A 285 -7.43 25.84 -5.08
N ILE A 286 -7.73 27.12 -5.05
CA ILE A 286 -9.11 27.62 -4.96
C ILE A 286 -9.67 27.63 -6.38
N ALA A 287 -10.74 26.86 -6.61
CA ALA A 287 -11.34 26.74 -7.94
C ALA A 287 -11.70 28.09 -8.55
N GLY A 288 -11.32 28.30 -9.81
CA GLY A 288 -11.58 29.57 -10.54
C GLY A 288 -10.66 30.73 -10.19
N THR A 289 -9.61 30.49 -9.41
CA THR A 289 -8.62 31.52 -9.04
C THR A 289 -7.19 31.02 -9.20
N SER A 290 -6.21 31.91 -9.15
CA SER A 290 -4.78 31.57 -9.03
C SER A 290 -4.34 31.37 -7.56
N ASN A 291 -5.26 31.49 -6.61
CA ASN A 291 -4.95 31.44 -5.19
C ASN A 291 -4.99 30.02 -4.65
N PHE A 292 -4.27 29.82 -3.57
CA PHE A 292 -4.24 28.56 -2.81
C PHE A 292 -4.75 28.81 -1.39
N PHE A 293 -5.31 27.78 -0.78
CA PHE A 293 -5.56 27.76 0.65
C PHE A 293 -4.78 26.61 1.29
N ARG A 294 -4.44 26.77 2.55
CA ARG A 294 -3.78 25.73 3.33
C ARG A 294 -4.83 24.83 3.96
N ASN A 295 -4.79 23.55 3.61
CA ASN A 295 -5.53 22.51 4.28
C ASN A 295 -4.62 21.87 5.34
N ASP A 296 -4.79 22.21 6.60
CA ASP A 296 -4.19 21.47 7.71
C ASP A 296 -5.09 20.28 7.98
N PHE A 297 -4.53 19.08 7.96
CA PHE A 297 -5.30 17.84 8.05
C PHE A 297 -4.73 16.88 9.05
N ASP A 298 -5.62 16.06 9.60
CA ASP A 298 -5.29 14.96 10.51
C ASP A 298 -5.84 13.66 9.96
N ARG A 299 -5.07 12.57 10.16
CA ARG A 299 -5.48 11.20 9.89
C ARG A 299 -5.15 10.35 11.08
N ALA A 300 -6.12 9.56 11.55
CA ALA A 300 -5.90 8.56 12.56
C ALA A 300 -6.47 7.22 12.08
N ALA A 301 -5.72 6.15 12.21
CA ALA A 301 -6.17 4.83 11.81
C ALA A 301 -5.77 3.76 12.83
N ILE A 302 -6.66 2.79 13.01
CA ILE A 302 -6.39 1.56 13.73
C ILE A 302 -6.51 0.41 12.76
N TYR A 303 -5.51 -0.47 12.76
CA TYR A 303 -5.47 -1.68 11.96
C TYR A 303 -5.45 -2.89 12.87
N ALA A 304 -6.12 -3.94 12.47
CA ALA A 304 -6.10 -5.22 13.15
C ALA A 304 -5.90 -6.36 12.15
N SER A 305 -5.11 -7.33 12.53
CA SER A 305 -4.99 -8.60 11.83
C SER A 305 -5.08 -9.72 12.85
N TYR A 306 -5.81 -10.79 12.52
CA TYR A 306 -5.97 -11.91 13.42
C TYR A 306 -6.11 -13.24 12.66
N PRO A 307 -5.15 -14.16 12.76
CA PRO A 307 -5.30 -15.52 12.27
C PRO A 307 -6.21 -16.30 13.23
N LEU A 308 -7.48 -16.45 12.85
CA LEU A 308 -8.46 -17.24 13.62
C LEU A 308 -8.01 -18.71 13.75
N ASN A 309 -7.44 -19.23 12.68
CA ASN A 309 -6.83 -20.55 12.61
C ASN A 309 -5.92 -20.63 11.38
N GLN A 310 -5.36 -21.78 11.10
CA GLN A 310 -4.50 -22.01 9.94
C GLN A 310 -5.20 -21.81 8.57
N HIS A 311 -6.54 -21.75 8.55
CA HIS A 311 -7.35 -21.66 7.33
C HIS A 311 -8.05 -20.32 7.15
N LEU A 312 -8.10 -19.46 8.17
CA LEU A 312 -8.83 -18.19 8.10
C LEU A 312 -8.07 -17.07 8.81
N GLN A 313 -7.81 -16.01 8.08
CA GLN A 313 -7.22 -14.78 8.59
C GLN A 313 -8.20 -13.62 8.39
N LEU A 314 -8.37 -12.81 9.43
CA LEU A 314 -9.16 -11.58 9.39
C LEU A 314 -8.24 -10.38 9.39
N PHE A 315 -8.61 -9.38 8.61
CA PHE A 315 -7.95 -8.08 8.56
C PHE A 315 -9.01 -6.99 8.58
N GLY A 316 -8.67 -5.89 9.20
CA GLY A 316 -9.55 -4.74 9.17
C GLY A 316 -8.83 -3.47 9.56
N ALA A 317 -9.42 -2.35 9.19
CA ALA A 317 -8.98 -1.05 9.65
C ALA A 317 -10.18 -0.11 9.74
N TYR A 318 -10.06 0.84 10.65
CA TYR A 318 -10.90 2.03 10.69
C TYR A 318 -10.01 3.26 10.63
N GLN A 319 -10.34 4.20 9.76
CA GLN A 319 -9.67 5.49 9.63
C GLN A 319 -10.65 6.62 9.86
N TYR A 320 -10.19 7.63 10.56
CA TYR A 320 -10.83 8.94 10.68
C TYR A 320 -9.90 10.02 10.11
N GLY A 321 -10.49 10.96 9.37
CA GLY A 321 -9.79 12.10 8.82
C GLY A 321 -10.49 13.41 9.14
N ARG A 322 -9.72 14.47 9.30
CA ARG A 322 -10.18 15.84 9.43
C ARG A 322 -9.44 16.71 8.44
N ASP A 323 -10.17 17.53 7.72
CA ASP A 323 -9.66 18.48 6.72
C ASP A 323 -10.33 19.85 6.91
N HIS A 324 -9.78 20.86 6.23
CA HIS A 324 -10.35 22.20 6.17
C HIS A 324 -10.69 22.58 4.73
N THR A 325 -11.71 23.37 4.56
CA THR A 325 -12.09 23.97 3.27
C THR A 325 -11.36 25.29 3.05
N SER A 326 -11.49 25.85 1.86
CA SER A 326 -10.99 27.20 1.56
C SER A 326 -11.58 28.31 2.44
N SER A 327 -12.76 28.06 3.04
CA SER A 327 -13.38 28.95 4.05
C SER A 327 -12.95 28.63 5.48
N HIS A 328 -11.95 27.78 5.68
CA HIS A 328 -11.47 27.26 6.97
C HIS A 328 -12.49 26.46 7.77
N ALA A 329 -13.63 26.11 7.17
CA ALA A 329 -14.59 25.20 7.80
C ALA A 329 -14.01 23.78 7.86
N ALA A 330 -14.08 23.18 9.04
CA ALA A 330 -13.63 21.79 9.21
C ALA A 330 -14.68 20.82 8.67
N PHE A 331 -14.23 19.76 8.04
CA PHE A 331 -15.03 18.59 7.73
C PHE A 331 -14.29 17.32 8.09
N SER A 332 -15.04 16.24 8.31
CA SER A 332 -14.46 14.96 8.65
C SER A 332 -14.81 13.90 7.61
N SER A 333 -13.96 12.91 7.50
CA SER A 333 -14.16 11.71 6.71
C SER A 333 -13.93 10.48 7.57
N ALA A 334 -14.52 9.35 7.20
CA ALA A 334 -14.27 8.09 7.85
C ALA A 334 -14.34 6.93 6.86
N GLY A 335 -13.58 5.89 7.13
CA GLY A 335 -13.58 4.70 6.29
C GLY A 335 -13.19 3.47 7.08
N THR A 336 -13.66 2.34 6.60
CA THR A 336 -13.31 1.04 7.15
C THR A 336 -13.21 0.01 6.04
N PHE A 337 -12.42 -1.01 6.29
CA PHE A 337 -12.55 -2.27 5.58
C PHE A 337 -12.49 -3.44 6.54
N VAL A 338 -13.09 -4.54 6.12
CA VAL A 338 -12.95 -5.84 6.75
C VAL A 338 -12.68 -6.86 5.65
N GLU A 339 -11.66 -7.67 5.83
CA GLU A 339 -11.23 -8.68 4.88
C GLU A 339 -11.11 -10.03 5.57
N ALA A 340 -11.67 -11.06 4.95
CA ALA A 340 -11.47 -12.46 5.32
C ALA A 340 -10.65 -13.14 4.22
N ALA A 341 -9.52 -13.73 4.59
CA ALA A 341 -8.61 -14.41 3.68
C ALA A 341 -8.40 -15.86 4.12
N VAL A 342 -8.50 -16.76 3.17
CA VAL A 342 -8.24 -18.20 3.33
C VAL A 342 -6.89 -18.51 2.71
N PRO A 343 -5.87 -18.84 3.51
CA PRO A 343 -4.63 -19.42 2.98
C PRO A 343 -4.94 -20.82 2.40
N VAL A 344 -4.72 -20.99 1.11
CA VAL A 344 -4.98 -22.28 0.43
C VAL A 344 -3.75 -23.17 0.48
N LYS A 345 -2.58 -22.61 0.24
CA LYS A 345 -1.25 -23.21 0.39
C LYS A 345 -0.27 -22.09 0.71
N ARG A 346 0.96 -22.44 1.10
CA ARG A 346 2.02 -21.57 1.65
C ARG A 346 2.12 -20.17 1.04
N MET A 347 1.67 -19.73 -0.01
CA MET A 347 1.79 -18.38 -0.60
C MET A 347 0.55 -18.00 -1.39
N THR A 348 -0.43 -18.90 -1.47
CA THR A 348 -1.67 -18.68 -2.20
C THR A 348 -2.79 -18.41 -1.21
N SER A 349 -3.58 -17.40 -1.47
CA SER A 349 -4.75 -17.05 -0.68
C SER A 349 -5.91 -16.64 -1.57
N ALA A 350 -7.11 -16.88 -1.10
CA ALA A 350 -8.34 -16.31 -1.65
C ALA A 350 -9.03 -15.50 -0.56
N GLY A 351 -9.77 -14.48 -0.93
CA GLY A 351 -10.43 -13.67 0.09
C GLY A 351 -11.55 -12.79 -0.43
N LEU A 352 -12.28 -12.26 0.54
CA LEU A 352 -13.32 -11.27 0.35
C LEU A 352 -13.00 -10.06 1.22
N ARG A 353 -13.14 -8.87 0.66
CA ARG A 353 -13.03 -7.62 1.39
C ARG A 353 -14.29 -6.78 1.18
N PHE A 354 -14.82 -6.27 2.26
CA PHE A 354 -15.83 -5.23 2.29
C PHE A 354 -15.16 -3.90 2.63
N ASP A 355 -15.49 -2.86 1.88
CA ASP A 355 -15.02 -1.49 2.07
C ASP A 355 -16.21 -0.55 2.26
N TRP A 356 -16.11 0.38 3.20
CA TRP A 356 -16.98 1.52 3.36
C TRP A 356 -16.16 2.80 3.52
N PHE A 357 -16.57 3.87 2.87
CA PHE A 357 -15.92 5.17 2.98
C PHE A 357 -16.95 6.30 2.85
N ASP A 358 -16.92 7.22 3.80
CA ASP A 358 -17.65 8.48 3.77
C ASP A 358 -16.65 9.63 3.67
N PRO A 359 -16.46 10.24 2.48
CA PRO A 359 -15.46 11.25 2.25
C PRO A 359 -15.76 12.60 2.91
N ALA A 360 -17.02 12.86 3.30
CA ALA A 360 -17.39 14.13 3.94
C ALA A 360 -18.63 13.93 4.84
N ARG A 361 -18.43 13.45 6.04
CA ARG A 361 -19.49 13.07 7.01
C ARG A 361 -20.57 14.13 7.30
N PRO A 362 -20.28 15.45 7.29
CA PRO A 362 -21.34 16.45 7.45
C PRO A 362 -22.33 16.49 6.29
N LYS A 363 -21.97 15.89 5.14
CA LYS A 363 -22.80 15.88 3.95
C LYS A 363 -23.38 14.49 3.76
N ALA A 364 -24.68 14.34 3.97
CA ALA A 364 -25.37 13.08 3.68
C ALA A 364 -25.28 12.72 2.18
N GLY A 365 -25.32 11.44 1.88
CA GLY A 365 -25.49 10.96 0.52
C GLY A 365 -24.23 10.99 -0.36
N ASN A 366 -23.04 10.83 0.21
CA ASN A 366 -21.77 10.73 -0.53
C ASN A 366 -20.97 9.46 -0.22
N GLU A 367 -21.62 8.48 0.39
CA GLU A 367 -21.02 7.23 0.82
C GLU A 367 -20.58 6.35 -0.37
N ILE A 368 -19.49 5.65 -0.17
CA ILE A 368 -18.93 4.69 -1.11
C ILE A 368 -18.82 3.34 -0.42
N ASN A 369 -19.36 2.31 -1.03
CA ASN A 369 -19.28 0.93 -0.54
C ASN A 369 -18.65 0.07 -1.62
N GLY A 370 -17.84 -0.90 -1.22
CA GLY A 370 -17.19 -1.84 -2.12
C GLY A 370 -17.17 -3.25 -1.58
N VAL A 371 -17.26 -4.21 -2.48
CA VAL A 371 -16.98 -5.63 -2.19
C VAL A 371 -15.93 -6.09 -3.19
N THR A 372 -14.86 -6.68 -2.70
CA THR A 372 -13.77 -7.20 -3.52
C THR A 372 -13.57 -8.68 -3.23
N ALA A 373 -13.65 -9.51 -4.26
CA ALA A 373 -13.28 -10.91 -4.22
C ALA A 373 -11.94 -11.10 -4.96
N TYR A 374 -11.03 -11.90 -4.42
CA TYR A 374 -9.74 -12.09 -5.05
C TYR A 374 -9.16 -13.49 -4.85
N VAL A 375 -8.25 -13.84 -5.75
CA VAL A 375 -7.31 -14.94 -5.63
C VAL A 375 -5.91 -14.38 -5.86
N ASN A 376 -5.02 -14.65 -4.92
CA ASN A 376 -3.61 -14.30 -4.99
C ASN A 376 -2.80 -15.59 -4.97
N ALA A 377 -2.20 -15.93 -6.10
CA ALA A 377 -1.50 -17.20 -6.26
C ALA A 377 -0.03 -16.97 -6.63
N TRP A 378 0.86 -17.75 -5.99
CA TRP A 378 2.26 -17.78 -6.34
C TRP A 378 2.58 -19.11 -7.04
N PHE A 379 3.09 -18.97 -8.27
CA PHE A 379 3.65 -20.07 -9.05
C PHE A 379 5.16 -19.90 -9.05
N PHE A 380 5.87 -20.85 -8.57
CA PHE A 380 7.29 -20.71 -8.33
C PHE A 380 7.62 -19.56 -7.36
N SER A 381 8.89 -19.37 -7.06
CA SER A 381 9.34 -18.27 -6.20
C SER A 381 9.23 -16.88 -6.83
N GLN A 382 8.97 -16.82 -8.12
CA GLN A 382 9.18 -15.63 -8.93
C GLN A 382 7.90 -15.12 -9.61
N LEU A 383 6.86 -15.94 -9.73
CA LEU A 383 5.66 -15.59 -10.47
C LEU A 383 4.46 -15.50 -9.53
N ARG A 384 3.88 -14.31 -9.42
CA ARG A 384 2.64 -14.04 -8.70
C ARG A 384 1.54 -13.66 -9.68
N ILE A 385 0.37 -14.24 -9.52
CA ILE A 385 -0.84 -13.90 -10.28
C ILE A 385 -1.92 -13.50 -9.29
N VAL A 386 -2.55 -12.36 -9.53
CA VAL A 386 -3.70 -11.90 -8.76
C VAL A 386 -4.86 -11.70 -9.70
N ALA A 387 -5.96 -12.41 -9.45
CA ALA A 387 -7.25 -12.16 -10.09
C ALA A 387 -8.19 -11.50 -9.08
N GLU A 388 -8.88 -10.46 -9.51
CA GLU A 388 -9.74 -9.67 -8.64
C GLU A 388 -11.01 -9.27 -9.36
N TYR A 389 -12.14 -9.36 -8.64
CA TYR A 389 -13.40 -8.74 -8.99
C TYR A 389 -13.79 -7.75 -7.90
N GLN A 390 -14.11 -6.52 -8.28
CA GLN A 390 -14.59 -5.48 -7.38
C GLN A 390 -15.95 -4.97 -7.87
N HIS A 391 -16.91 -4.91 -6.94
CA HIS A 391 -18.16 -4.21 -7.09
C HIS A 391 -18.16 -2.98 -6.19
N LYS A 392 -18.37 -1.78 -6.75
CA LYS A 392 -18.36 -0.52 -6.02
C LYS A 392 -19.64 0.26 -6.29
N ARG A 393 -20.24 0.81 -5.23
CA ARG A 393 -21.37 1.73 -5.28
C ARG A 393 -20.96 3.07 -4.72
N THR A 394 -21.17 4.13 -5.48
CA THR A 394 -20.89 5.50 -5.08
C THR A 394 -22.18 6.29 -5.08
N LYS A 395 -22.53 6.82 -3.93
CA LYS A 395 -23.68 7.72 -3.74
C LYS A 395 -23.14 9.15 -3.82
N ARG A 396 -23.77 10.03 -4.59
CA ARG A 396 -23.37 11.45 -4.73
C ARG A 396 -24.62 12.28 -4.92
N GLU A 397 -25.39 12.50 -3.86
CA GLU A 397 -26.58 13.35 -3.96
C GLU A 397 -26.22 14.78 -4.41
N PRO A 398 -27.02 15.36 -5.33
CA PRO A 398 -28.27 14.86 -5.92
C PRO A 398 -28.09 13.98 -7.18
N LEU A 399 -26.90 13.52 -7.51
CA LEU A 399 -26.62 12.73 -8.69
C LEU A 399 -27.14 11.28 -8.55
N PRO A 400 -27.50 10.61 -9.66
CA PRO A 400 -27.83 9.19 -9.64
C PRO A 400 -26.68 8.36 -9.07
N MET A 401 -27.02 7.30 -8.35
CA MET A 401 -26.04 6.34 -7.84
C MET A 401 -25.20 5.77 -8.97
N GLN A 402 -23.89 5.81 -8.79
CA GLN A 402 -22.93 5.16 -9.70
C GLN A 402 -22.62 3.76 -9.17
N THR A 403 -22.55 2.80 -10.10
CA THR A 403 -22.12 1.43 -9.82
C THR A 403 -20.97 1.09 -10.76
N ASP A 404 -19.87 0.62 -10.22
CA ASP A 404 -18.71 0.18 -10.97
C ASP A 404 -18.44 -1.31 -10.68
N ASP A 405 -18.35 -2.10 -11.74
CA ASP A 405 -17.91 -3.49 -11.72
C ASP A 405 -16.56 -3.58 -12.42
N ALA A 406 -15.55 -4.05 -11.74
CA ALA A 406 -14.22 -4.20 -12.30
C ALA A 406 -13.71 -5.64 -12.14
N PHE A 407 -13.26 -6.23 -13.24
CA PHE A 407 -12.46 -7.45 -13.22
C PHE A 407 -11.04 -7.12 -13.63
N GLN A 408 -10.07 -7.62 -12.88
CA GLN A 408 -8.66 -7.33 -13.11
C GLN A 408 -7.82 -8.59 -12.91
N LEU A 409 -6.80 -8.73 -13.76
CA LEU A 409 -5.76 -9.72 -13.64
C LEU A 409 -4.41 -9.00 -13.62
N ARG A 410 -3.58 -9.31 -12.62
CA ARG A 410 -2.21 -8.81 -12.53
C ARG A 410 -1.25 -9.98 -12.51
N VAL A 411 -0.26 -9.94 -13.35
CA VAL A 411 0.85 -10.89 -13.39
C VAL A 411 2.12 -10.15 -12.97
N ILE A 412 2.81 -10.67 -11.99
CA ILE A 412 4.02 -10.07 -11.41
C ILE A 412 5.12 -11.11 -11.48
N TYR A 413 6.22 -10.76 -12.16
CA TYR A 413 7.45 -11.54 -12.18
C TYR A 413 8.53 -10.80 -11.40
N ILE A 414 9.23 -11.51 -10.50
CA ILE A 414 10.28 -10.96 -9.63
C ILE A 414 11.54 -11.81 -9.78
N LYS A 415 12.68 -11.15 -10.00
CA LYS A 415 13.99 -11.81 -10.09
C LYS A 415 14.99 -11.20 -9.10
#